data_82fe7acb09e83c1e1b0477a683d051a6
#
_entry.id   82fe7acb09e83c1e1b0477a683d051a6
#
_cell.length_a   1.000
_cell.length_b   1.000
_cell.length_c   1.000
_cell.angle_alpha   90.00
_cell.angle_beta   90.00
_cell.angle_gamma   90.00
#
_symmetry.space_group_name_H-M   'P 1'
#
loop_
_entity.id
_entity.type
_entity.pdbx_description
1 polymer ?
#
loop_
_entity_poly.entity_id
_entity_poly.type
_entity_poly.pdbx_seq_one_letter_code
_entity_poly.pdbx_strand_id
1 'polypeptide(L)'
;KKDDLLKHGQTIACLKEDTYKTETGGIIYYSIDSTKNKKKRSTKKIFTGLLYWIPEETHQLSSLNFEKIKFKDGNFVTKGTKIFSNISSKIDGFIKIDEDNSELIIKPGELYQMGDFDTSKDKSNRFVKPGEVIFSNIVAQKLSYLEFINFQGIEYILLRPVLTYRVPQEKGFFIKYRFFPNVNNRSVAFRTVKRVFYKDGERVKLSAGGVSLLQTFEMSN
;
A
#
# COMPACT_ATOMS: atom_id res chain seq x y z
N LYS A 1 -4.91 -16.98 -28.50
CA LYS A 1 -5.46 -18.09 -29.33
C LYS A 1 -4.29 -18.74 -30.07
N LYS A 2 -4.45 -20.00 -30.49
CA LYS A 2 -3.46 -20.68 -31.31
C LYS A 2 -3.34 -19.88 -32.62
N ASP A 3 -2.11 -19.57 -33.07
CA ASP A 3 -1.78 -18.85 -34.32
C ASP A 3 -1.96 -17.31 -34.30
N ASP A 4 -2.18 -16.67 -33.15
CA ASP A 4 -2.17 -15.21 -33.07
C ASP A 4 -0.73 -14.66 -33.18
N LEU A 5 -0.53 -13.68 -34.05
CA LEU A 5 0.75 -12.96 -34.18
C LEU A 5 0.98 -12.06 -32.96
N LEU A 6 2.07 -12.27 -32.22
CA LEU A 6 2.46 -11.46 -31.09
C LEU A 6 3.02 -10.11 -31.55
N LYS A 7 2.47 -9.03 -31.00
CA LYS A 7 2.97 -7.66 -31.23
C LYS A 7 3.98 -7.29 -30.14
N HIS A 8 4.97 -6.46 -30.47
CA HIS A 8 5.90 -5.91 -29.49
C HIS A 8 5.17 -5.22 -28.33
N GLY A 9 5.53 -5.55 -27.10
CA GLY A 9 4.90 -5.01 -25.90
C GLY A 9 3.52 -5.59 -25.58
N GLN A 10 3.07 -6.63 -26.28
CA GLN A 10 1.80 -7.30 -25.97
C GLN A 10 1.89 -8.09 -24.67
N THR A 11 0.90 -7.93 -23.79
CA THR A 11 0.76 -8.76 -22.58
C THR A 11 0.30 -10.15 -22.98
N ILE A 12 1.06 -11.16 -22.57
CA ILE A 12 0.79 -12.56 -22.88
C ILE A 12 0.09 -13.22 -21.71
N ALA A 13 0.56 -12.97 -20.49
CA ALA A 13 0.03 -13.53 -19.27
C ALA A 13 0.06 -12.51 -18.14
N CYS A 14 -0.88 -12.69 -17.21
CA CYS A 14 -0.87 -12.02 -15.91
C CYS A 14 -0.65 -13.08 -14.86
N LEU A 15 0.43 -12.97 -14.10
CA LEU A 15 0.75 -13.90 -13.03
C LEU A 15 0.03 -13.48 -11.75
N LYS A 16 -0.62 -14.43 -11.10
CA LYS A 16 -1.16 -14.23 -9.77
C LYS A 16 -0.05 -14.52 -8.77
N GLU A 17 0.40 -13.48 -8.10
CA GLU A 17 1.39 -13.57 -7.01
C GLU A 17 0.76 -13.08 -5.72
N ASP A 18 0.85 -13.88 -4.66
CA ASP A 18 0.38 -13.48 -3.34
C ASP A 18 1.42 -12.66 -2.57
N THR A 19 2.67 -12.59 -3.07
CA THR A 19 3.78 -11.85 -2.44
C THR A 19 3.47 -10.36 -2.24
N TYR A 20 2.70 -9.76 -3.14
CA TYR A 20 2.35 -8.34 -3.10
C TYR A 20 0.86 -8.13 -2.84
N LYS A 21 0.25 -9.05 -2.13
CA LYS A 21 -1.15 -8.99 -1.73
C LYS A 21 -1.27 -8.70 -0.25
N THR A 22 -2.25 -7.89 0.12
CA THR A 22 -2.58 -7.59 1.51
C THR A 22 -4.05 -7.87 1.78
N GLU A 23 -4.34 -8.28 3.01
CA GLU A 23 -5.69 -8.57 3.49
C GLU A 23 -6.36 -7.35 4.14
N THR A 24 -5.67 -6.22 4.18
CA THR A 24 -6.18 -4.96 4.73
C THR A 24 -6.23 -3.89 3.65
N GLY A 25 -7.05 -2.87 3.83
CA GLY A 25 -6.88 -1.58 3.18
C GLY A 25 -5.64 -0.87 3.72
N GLY A 26 -5.29 0.27 3.17
CA GLY A 26 -4.12 1.02 3.63
C GLY A 26 -3.72 2.16 2.71
N ILE A 27 -2.57 2.73 2.97
CA ILE A 27 -1.96 3.78 2.16
C ILE A 27 -0.68 3.25 1.55
N ILE A 28 -0.52 3.46 0.25
CA ILE A 28 0.65 2.99 -0.51
C ILE A 28 1.61 4.15 -0.77
N TYR A 29 2.90 3.90 -0.56
CA TYR A 29 3.97 4.82 -0.94
C TYR A 29 5.09 4.10 -1.68
N TYR A 30 5.82 4.83 -2.51
CA TYR A 30 6.92 4.30 -3.30
C TYR A 30 8.21 5.02 -3.00
N SER A 31 9.30 4.26 -2.76
CA SER A 31 10.65 4.79 -2.87
C SER A 31 11.16 4.52 -4.28
N ILE A 32 11.12 5.54 -5.11
CA ILE A 32 11.68 5.46 -6.46
C ILE A 32 13.18 5.66 -6.34
N ASP A 33 13.97 4.63 -6.66
CA ASP A 33 15.38 4.82 -6.96
C ASP A 33 15.50 5.75 -8.17
N SER A 34 15.75 7.02 -7.90
CA SER A 34 15.69 8.14 -8.85
C SER A 34 16.75 8.09 -9.97
N THR A 35 17.46 6.99 -10.08
CA THR A 35 18.64 6.93 -10.94
C THR A 35 18.42 6.53 -12.40
N LYS A 36 17.24 6.05 -12.83
CA LYS A 36 17.14 5.48 -14.18
C LYS A 36 15.92 5.75 -15.06
N ASN A 37 14.93 6.57 -14.71
CA ASN A 37 13.75 6.68 -15.60
C ASN A 37 13.25 8.10 -15.86
N LYS A 38 14.14 9.02 -16.34
CA LYS A 38 13.71 10.33 -16.87
C LYS A 38 13.21 10.31 -18.32
N LYS A 39 13.08 9.18 -18.98
CA LYS A 39 12.63 9.12 -20.40
C LYS A 39 11.60 8.00 -20.59
N LYS A 40 10.32 8.34 -20.57
CA LYS A 40 9.26 7.98 -21.50
C LYS A 40 7.88 8.20 -20.88
N ARG A 41 7.03 8.97 -21.57
CA ARG A 41 5.60 9.14 -21.32
C ARG A 41 4.86 7.81 -21.59
N SER A 42 4.96 6.85 -20.68
CA SER A 42 4.14 5.64 -20.70
C SER A 42 3.19 5.71 -19.52
N THR A 43 1.91 5.60 -19.79
CA THR A 43 0.83 5.58 -18.78
C THR A 43 0.86 4.39 -17.83
N LYS A 44 1.76 3.43 -18.06
CA LYS A 44 1.95 2.23 -17.23
C LYS A 44 3.35 2.24 -16.64
N LYS A 45 3.47 2.68 -15.39
CA LYS A 45 4.77 2.75 -14.70
C LYS A 45 5.27 1.34 -14.36
N ILE A 46 6.39 0.95 -14.98
CA ILE A 46 7.18 -0.20 -14.54
C ILE A 46 7.87 0.23 -13.26
N PHE A 47 7.69 -0.53 -12.19
CA PHE A 47 8.21 -0.20 -10.87
C PHE A 47 9.31 -1.17 -10.44
N THR A 48 10.40 -0.59 -9.95
CA THR A 48 11.46 -1.30 -9.21
C THR A 48 11.83 -0.45 -8.01
N GLY A 49 12.09 -1.05 -6.87
CA GLY A 49 12.43 -0.31 -5.65
C GLY A 49 11.73 -0.83 -4.42
N LEU A 50 11.44 0.05 -3.48
CA LEU A 50 10.71 -0.29 -2.26
C LEU A 50 9.28 0.26 -2.34
N LEU A 51 8.34 -0.60 -2.00
CA LEU A 51 6.95 -0.27 -1.83
C LEU A 51 6.66 -0.30 -0.33
N TYR A 52 6.08 0.76 0.19
CA TYR A 52 5.66 0.89 1.58
C TYR A 52 4.15 0.81 1.66
N TRP A 53 3.65 -0.01 2.57
CA TRP A 53 2.24 -0.17 2.84
C TRP A 53 1.97 0.15 4.29
N ILE A 54 1.06 1.09 4.53
CA ILE A 54 0.60 1.49 5.85
C ILE A 54 -0.80 0.93 6.02
N PRO A 55 -0.99 -0.19 6.75
CA PRO A 55 -2.28 -0.85 6.86
C PRO A 55 -3.30 0.02 7.60
N GLU A 56 -4.56 -0.06 7.17
CA GLU A 56 -5.73 0.45 7.87
C GLU A 56 -6.98 -0.32 7.46
N GLU A 57 -8.00 -0.30 8.29
CA GLU A 57 -9.29 -0.88 8.00
C GLU A 57 -10.33 0.23 7.92
N THR A 58 -11.10 0.26 6.83
CA THR A 58 -12.10 1.31 6.60
C THR A 58 -13.47 0.69 6.41
N HIS A 59 -14.44 1.22 7.13
CA HIS A 59 -15.84 0.86 7.03
C HIS A 59 -16.66 2.08 6.62
N GLN A 60 -17.49 1.91 5.58
CA GLN A 60 -18.42 2.96 5.17
C GLN A 60 -19.59 3.03 6.16
N LEU A 61 -19.89 4.22 6.64
CA LEU A 61 -20.98 4.51 7.54
C LEU A 61 -22.21 4.94 6.74
N SER A 62 -23.33 4.27 6.96
CA SER A 62 -24.63 4.80 6.54
C SER A 62 -25.20 5.69 7.66
N SER A 63 -26.11 6.60 7.33
CA SER A 63 -26.78 7.46 8.32
C SER A 63 -27.38 6.69 9.50
N LEU A 64 -27.92 5.50 9.24
CA LEU A 64 -28.48 4.61 10.26
C LEU A 64 -27.42 3.98 11.18
N ASN A 65 -26.18 3.92 10.75
CA ASN A 65 -25.08 3.33 11.52
C ASN A 65 -24.38 4.36 12.40
N PHE A 66 -24.41 5.64 12.05
CA PHE A 66 -23.83 6.71 12.88
C PHE A 66 -24.46 6.74 14.28
N GLU A 67 -25.77 6.64 14.40
CA GLU A 67 -26.47 6.64 15.68
C GLU A 67 -26.22 5.38 16.53
N LYS A 68 -25.73 4.30 15.92
CA LYS A 68 -25.49 3.00 16.57
C LYS A 68 -24.01 2.74 16.89
N ILE A 69 -23.13 3.68 16.59
CA ILE A 69 -21.71 3.55 16.92
C ILE A 69 -21.54 3.66 18.43
N LYS A 70 -21.07 2.57 19.03
CA LYS A 70 -20.75 2.52 20.46
C LYS A 70 -19.37 3.08 20.79
N PHE A 71 -18.54 3.29 19.79
CA PHE A 71 -17.16 3.71 19.91
C PHE A 71 -17.03 5.20 19.65
N LYS A 72 -16.12 5.82 20.39
CA LYS A 72 -15.74 7.21 20.21
C LYS A 72 -14.43 7.28 19.43
N ASP A 73 -14.20 8.42 18.80
CA ASP A 73 -12.93 8.77 18.19
C ASP A 73 -11.78 8.61 19.20
N GLY A 74 -10.73 7.87 18.84
CA GLY A 74 -9.60 7.55 19.71
C GLY A 74 -9.75 6.26 20.54
N ASN A 75 -10.90 5.58 20.53
CA ASN A 75 -11.01 4.28 21.21
C ASN A 75 -10.12 3.23 20.55
N PHE A 76 -9.43 2.43 21.36
CA PHE A 76 -8.68 1.28 20.88
C PHE A 76 -9.59 0.04 20.77
N VAL A 77 -9.48 -0.68 19.66
CA VAL A 77 -10.18 -1.94 19.42
C VAL A 77 -9.19 -3.03 19.06
N THR A 78 -9.51 -4.24 19.47
CA THR A 78 -8.75 -5.44 19.11
C THR A 78 -9.43 -6.18 17.96
N LYS A 79 -8.67 -6.96 17.25
CA LYS A 79 -9.18 -7.84 16.20
C LYS A 79 -10.32 -8.71 16.74
N GLY A 80 -11.43 -8.76 16.02
CA GLY A 80 -12.64 -9.48 16.40
C GLY A 80 -13.65 -8.64 17.21
N THR A 81 -13.29 -7.42 17.62
CA THR A 81 -14.23 -6.50 18.27
C THR A 81 -15.40 -6.17 17.34
N LYS A 82 -16.62 -6.36 17.80
CA LYS A 82 -17.82 -5.99 17.03
C LYS A 82 -17.92 -4.48 16.89
N ILE A 83 -17.77 -3.97 15.69
CA ILE A 83 -17.92 -2.55 15.36
C ILE A 83 -19.40 -2.23 15.11
N PHE A 84 -20.08 -3.07 14.33
CA PHE A 84 -21.53 -3.02 14.06
C PHE A 84 -22.13 -4.41 14.23
N SER A 85 -23.46 -4.52 14.07
CA SER A 85 -24.18 -5.79 14.28
C SER A 85 -23.57 -6.98 13.52
N ASN A 86 -23.05 -6.76 12.31
CA ASN A 86 -22.53 -7.83 11.43
C ASN A 86 -21.07 -7.64 11.02
N ILE A 87 -20.37 -6.62 11.57
CA ILE A 87 -19.00 -6.28 11.18
C ILE A 87 -18.12 -6.29 12.42
N SER A 88 -17.06 -7.08 12.37
CA SER A 88 -16.02 -7.11 13.39
C SER A 88 -14.69 -6.61 12.82
N SER A 89 -13.91 -5.94 13.66
CA SER A 89 -12.56 -5.50 13.32
C SER A 89 -11.68 -6.67 12.87
N LYS A 90 -10.93 -6.49 11.81
CA LYS A 90 -9.94 -7.45 11.30
C LYS A 90 -8.53 -7.20 11.83
N ILE A 91 -8.29 -6.02 12.37
CA ILE A 91 -7.00 -5.56 12.89
C ILE A 91 -7.18 -4.87 14.24
N ASP A 92 -6.08 -4.80 15.01
CA ASP A 92 -6.01 -3.99 16.21
C ASP A 92 -5.71 -2.54 15.82
N GLY A 93 -6.30 -1.57 16.52
CA GLY A 93 -5.98 -0.17 16.24
C GLY A 93 -6.92 0.84 16.90
N PHE A 94 -6.65 2.10 16.65
CA PHE A 94 -7.43 3.22 17.14
C PHE A 94 -8.49 3.62 16.12
N ILE A 95 -9.70 3.85 16.59
CA ILE A 95 -10.81 4.30 15.76
C ILE A 95 -10.63 5.79 15.45
N LYS A 96 -10.73 6.12 14.19
CA LYS A 96 -10.91 7.48 13.67
C LYS A 96 -12.24 7.54 12.93
N ILE A 97 -13.10 8.44 13.36
CA ILE A 97 -14.37 8.72 12.68
C ILE A 97 -14.13 9.90 11.75
N ASP A 98 -14.34 9.66 10.47
CA ASP A 98 -14.28 10.68 9.42
C ASP A 98 -15.71 11.00 9.00
N GLU A 99 -16.26 12.07 9.57
CA GLU A 99 -17.64 12.49 9.34
C GLU A 99 -17.84 12.99 7.92
N ASP A 100 -16.83 13.68 7.35
CA ASP A 100 -16.92 14.27 6.00
C ASP A 100 -17.06 13.18 4.93
N ASN A 101 -16.33 12.08 5.08
CA ASN A 101 -16.39 10.93 4.17
C ASN A 101 -17.35 9.84 4.63
N SER A 102 -18.02 10.02 5.77
CA SER A 102 -18.88 9.02 6.39
C SER A 102 -18.16 7.67 6.55
N GLU A 103 -16.97 7.68 7.14
CA GLU A 103 -16.13 6.50 7.32
C GLU A 103 -15.69 6.31 8.76
N LEU A 104 -15.64 5.04 9.18
CA LEU A 104 -14.94 4.62 10.38
C LEU A 104 -13.64 3.94 9.94
N ILE A 105 -12.52 4.45 10.43
CA ILE A 105 -11.19 3.97 10.06
C ILE A 105 -10.53 3.42 11.32
N ILE A 106 -9.98 2.20 11.25
CA ILE A 106 -9.18 1.60 12.31
C ILE A 106 -7.72 1.71 11.89
N LYS A 107 -6.93 2.43 12.67
CA LYS A 107 -5.53 2.73 12.39
C LYS A 107 -4.63 2.00 13.39
N PRO A 108 -3.87 0.99 12.96
CA PRO A 108 -2.88 0.32 13.80
C PRO A 108 -1.74 1.27 14.17
N GLY A 109 -1.20 1.10 15.36
CA GLY A 109 -0.01 1.87 15.77
C GLY A 109 0.10 2.02 17.28
N GLU A 110 1.13 2.77 17.67
CA GLU A 110 1.39 3.19 19.05
C GLU A 110 1.01 4.65 19.18
N LEU A 111 0.17 4.97 20.17
CA LEU A 111 -0.38 6.31 20.37
C LEU A 111 0.35 7.00 21.51
N TYR A 112 0.80 8.22 21.26
CA TYR A 112 1.47 9.08 22.22
C TYR A 112 0.74 10.42 22.29
N GLN A 113 0.33 10.81 23.49
CA GLN A 113 -0.29 12.13 23.68
C GLN A 113 0.77 13.22 23.53
N MET A 114 0.46 14.23 22.74
CA MET A 114 1.26 15.45 22.70
C MET A 114 0.91 16.27 23.96
N GLY A 115 1.83 16.29 24.91
CA GLY A 115 1.78 17.23 26.02
C GLY A 115 2.22 18.63 25.57
N ASP A 116 2.74 19.45 26.50
CA ASP A 116 3.34 20.75 26.20
C ASP A 116 4.68 20.65 25.43
N PHE A 117 4.77 19.67 24.50
CA PHE A 117 5.92 19.52 23.64
C PHE A 117 6.00 20.71 22.68
N ASP A 118 7.21 21.20 22.52
CA ASP A 118 7.58 22.31 21.66
C ASP A 118 6.82 22.31 20.32
N THR A 119 5.84 23.19 20.21
CA THR A 119 4.99 23.36 19.02
C THR A 119 5.74 23.95 17.83
N SER A 120 7.04 24.22 17.99
CA SER A 120 7.90 24.85 16.96
C SER A 120 8.34 23.90 15.87
N LYS A 121 8.18 22.56 16.03
CA LYS A 121 8.54 21.58 15.00
C LYS A 121 7.42 21.36 14.00
N ASP A 122 7.82 21.22 12.74
CA ASP A 122 6.92 20.91 11.63
C ASP A 122 6.04 19.68 11.96
N LYS A 123 4.73 19.92 12.06
CA LYS A 123 3.71 18.89 12.32
C LYS A 123 3.31 18.17 11.02
N SER A 124 4.27 17.78 10.20
CA SER A 124 3.99 17.04 8.97
C SER A 124 4.05 15.52 9.19
N ASN A 125 3.10 14.83 8.59
CA ASN A 125 3.12 13.36 8.53
C ASN A 125 4.32 12.90 7.71
N ARG A 126 5.08 11.92 8.21
CA ARG A 126 6.32 11.49 7.55
C ARG A 126 6.74 10.08 7.95
N PHE A 127 7.61 9.50 7.16
CA PHE A 127 8.32 8.28 7.56
C PHE A 127 9.40 8.58 8.58
N VAL A 128 9.54 7.71 9.59
CA VAL A 128 10.59 7.73 10.59
C VAL A 128 11.39 6.44 10.54
N LYS A 129 12.71 6.57 10.61
CA LYS A 129 13.63 5.44 10.50
C LYS A 129 13.89 4.81 11.87
N PRO A 130 14.31 3.52 11.90
CA PRO A 130 14.78 2.91 13.15
C PRO A 130 15.88 3.75 13.80
N GLY A 131 15.78 3.97 15.11
CA GLY A 131 16.73 4.79 15.89
C GLY A 131 16.50 6.28 15.81
N GLU A 132 15.55 6.77 15.02
CA GLU A 132 15.20 8.20 14.96
C GLU A 132 14.45 8.61 16.22
N VAL A 133 14.94 9.68 16.86
CA VAL A 133 14.29 10.31 18.01
C VAL A 133 13.18 11.24 17.50
N ILE A 134 11.95 10.92 17.83
CA ILE A 134 10.77 11.66 17.37
C ILE A 134 10.53 12.86 18.31
N PHE A 135 10.51 12.58 19.61
CA PHE A 135 10.44 13.56 20.71
C PHE A 135 11.32 13.06 21.85
N SER A 136 11.53 13.88 22.87
CA SER A 136 12.55 13.68 23.92
C SER A 136 12.76 12.24 24.41
N ASN A 137 11.73 11.42 24.44
CA ASN A 137 11.81 10.04 24.95
C ASN A 137 11.26 8.97 23.98
N ILE A 138 10.79 9.36 22.80
CA ILE A 138 10.20 8.42 21.85
C ILE A 138 11.19 8.17 20.72
N VAL A 139 11.67 6.93 20.62
CA VAL A 139 12.60 6.48 19.58
C VAL A 139 11.91 5.42 18.73
N ALA A 140 11.88 5.61 17.43
CA ALA A 140 11.33 4.63 16.51
C ALA A 140 12.17 3.34 16.54
N GLN A 141 11.56 2.21 16.91
CA GLN A 141 12.23 0.90 16.94
C GLN A 141 12.34 0.28 15.55
N LYS A 142 11.45 0.63 14.66
CA LYS A 142 11.34 0.14 13.27
C LYS A 142 10.89 1.25 12.35
N LEU A 143 11.02 1.01 11.04
CA LEU A 143 10.43 1.93 10.05
C LEU A 143 8.94 2.08 10.34
N SER A 144 8.52 3.29 10.61
CA SER A 144 7.15 3.63 10.96
C SER A 144 6.69 4.88 10.19
N TYR A 145 5.40 5.06 10.11
CA TYR A 145 4.79 6.27 9.58
C TYR A 145 4.25 7.09 10.74
N LEU A 146 4.80 8.26 10.93
CA LEU A 146 4.37 9.21 11.94
C LEU A 146 3.19 9.99 11.41
N GLU A 147 2.07 9.91 12.10
CA GLU A 147 0.85 10.63 11.78
C GLU A 147 0.44 11.49 12.96
N PHE A 148 0.22 12.78 12.72
CA PHE A 148 -0.40 13.67 13.69
C PHE A 148 -1.91 13.49 13.61
N ILE A 149 -2.54 13.21 14.72
CA ILE A 149 -3.97 12.91 14.78
C ILE A 149 -4.62 13.60 15.96
N ASN A 150 -5.83 14.12 15.75
CA ASN A 150 -6.63 14.71 16.81
C ASN A 150 -7.77 13.77 17.17
N PHE A 151 -7.90 13.45 18.44
CA PHE A 151 -9.03 12.71 19.00
C PHE A 151 -9.73 13.57 20.04
N GLN A 152 -10.96 13.93 19.80
CA GLN A 152 -11.81 14.70 20.74
C GLN A 152 -11.14 16.00 21.23
N GLY A 153 -10.43 16.71 20.36
CA GLY A 153 -9.76 17.97 20.69
C GLY A 153 -8.35 17.81 21.28
N ILE A 154 -7.90 16.60 21.55
CA ILE A 154 -6.54 16.32 22.07
C ILE A 154 -5.65 15.86 20.92
N GLU A 155 -4.48 16.48 20.81
CA GLU A 155 -3.49 16.10 19.79
C GLU A 155 -2.65 14.90 20.22
N TYR A 156 -2.46 13.98 19.32
CA TYR A 156 -1.64 12.76 19.49
C TYR A 156 -0.71 12.56 18.32
N ILE A 157 0.32 11.77 18.57
CA ILE A 157 1.16 11.17 17.55
C ILE A 157 0.82 9.69 17.49
N LEU A 158 0.50 9.22 16.32
CA LEU A 158 0.31 7.80 16.03
C LEU A 158 1.48 7.29 15.20
N LEU A 159 2.26 6.36 15.76
CA LEU A 159 3.31 5.64 15.04
C LEU A 159 2.73 4.40 14.39
N ARG A 160 2.45 4.49 13.11
CA ARG A 160 1.84 3.41 12.33
C ARG A 160 2.88 2.43 11.82
N PRO A 161 2.61 1.11 11.85
CA PRO A 161 3.50 0.12 11.26
C PRO A 161 3.57 0.29 9.74
N VAL A 162 4.76 0.09 9.18
CA VAL A 162 5.01 0.11 7.73
C VAL A 162 5.46 -1.26 7.28
N LEU A 163 4.70 -1.87 6.39
CA LEU A 163 5.12 -3.07 5.68
C LEU A 163 5.93 -2.67 4.46
N THR A 164 7.10 -3.28 4.30
CA THR A 164 8.01 -2.97 3.20
C THR A 164 8.12 -4.15 2.25
N TYR A 165 7.86 -3.91 0.97
CA TYR A 165 7.99 -4.90 -0.08
C TYR A 165 9.12 -4.47 -1.03
N ARG A 166 10.09 -5.37 -1.21
CA ARG A 166 11.15 -5.15 -2.18
C ARG A 166 10.72 -5.67 -3.54
N VAL A 167 10.71 -4.78 -4.53
CA VAL A 167 10.40 -5.12 -5.92
C VAL A 167 11.69 -5.15 -6.72
N PRO A 168 12.26 -6.33 -7.00
CA PRO A 168 13.51 -6.45 -7.72
C PRO A 168 13.35 -6.03 -9.17
N GLN A 169 14.45 -5.58 -9.76
CA GLN A 169 14.53 -5.41 -11.21
C GLN A 169 14.56 -6.80 -11.84
N GLU A 170 13.56 -7.10 -12.66
CA GLU A 170 13.51 -8.37 -13.36
C GLU A 170 14.37 -8.36 -14.61
N LYS A 171 15.06 -9.46 -14.82
CA LYS A 171 15.82 -9.70 -16.05
C LYS A 171 14.89 -10.37 -17.05
N GLY A 172 14.84 -9.84 -18.26
CA GLY A 172 14.18 -10.53 -19.36
C GLY A 172 14.84 -11.88 -19.64
N PHE A 173 14.07 -12.85 -20.08
CA PHE A 173 14.56 -14.13 -20.57
C PHE A 173 14.24 -14.30 -22.05
N PHE A 174 15.11 -15.02 -22.74
CA PHE A 174 14.97 -15.29 -24.15
C PHE A 174 14.60 -16.75 -24.34
N ILE A 175 13.49 -17.03 -25.04
CA ILE A 175 13.19 -18.36 -25.49
C ILE A 175 13.57 -18.44 -26.97
N LYS A 176 14.62 -19.24 -27.26
CA LYS A 176 14.97 -19.55 -28.65
C LYS A 176 14.10 -20.71 -29.10
N TYR A 177 13.14 -20.45 -29.98
CA TYR A 177 12.39 -21.49 -30.62
C TYR A 177 13.16 -21.97 -31.88
N ARG A 178 13.58 -23.24 -31.88
CA ARG A 178 14.01 -23.96 -33.09
C ARG A 178 12.85 -24.84 -33.56
N PHE A 179 11.86 -24.27 -34.21
CA PHE A 179 10.70 -25.08 -34.60
C PHE A 179 10.60 -25.42 -36.07
N PHE A 180 11.37 -24.83 -36.97
CA PHE A 180 11.39 -25.25 -38.39
C PHE A 180 12.77 -24.98 -39.00
N PRO A 181 13.33 -25.95 -39.79
CA PRO A 181 14.66 -25.80 -40.39
C PRO A 181 14.76 -24.70 -41.48
N ASN A 182 13.64 -24.16 -41.95
CA ASN A 182 13.61 -23.22 -43.08
C ASN A 182 13.11 -21.81 -42.72
N VAL A 183 12.92 -21.47 -41.45
CA VAL A 183 12.54 -20.12 -41.02
C VAL A 183 13.69 -19.49 -40.30
N ASN A 184 14.16 -18.34 -40.81
CA ASN A 184 15.21 -17.51 -40.19
C ASN A 184 15.01 -17.44 -38.69
N ASN A 185 16.07 -17.68 -37.93
CA ASN A 185 16.14 -17.68 -36.45
C ASN A 185 15.39 -16.47 -35.84
N ARG A 186 14.09 -16.59 -35.67
CA ARG A 186 13.29 -15.61 -34.95
C ARG A 186 13.29 -16.00 -33.46
N SER A 187 14.07 -15.32 -32.69
CA SER A 187 14.00 -15.42 -31.23
C SER A 187 12.89 -14.51 -30.73
N VAL A 188 11.92 -15.05 -30.02
CA VAL A 188 10.95 -14.24 -29.30
C VAL A 188 11.53 -13.99 -27.91
N ALA A 189 11.73 -12.73 -27.58
CA ALA A 189 12.14 -12.32 -26.27
C ALA A 189 10.89 -12.06 -25.40
N PHE A 190 10.92 -12.55 -24.19
CA PHE A 190 9.90 -12.27 -23.19
C PHE A 190 10.54 -11.50 -22.05
N ARG A 191 9.77 -10.64 -21.45
CA ARG A 191 10.16 -9.95 -20.22
C ARG A 191 9.03 -9.97 -19.21
N THR A 192 9.38 -10.15 -17.97
CA THR A 192 8.48 -9.97 -16.84
C THR A 192 8.48 -8.52 -16.43
N VAL A 193 7.31 -7.96 -16.21
CA VAL A 193 7.12 -6.55 -15.85
C VAL A 193 6.18 -6.45 -14.67
N LYS A 194 6.62 -5.76 -13.62
CA LYS A 194 5.77 -5.44 -12.47
C LYS A 194 5.18 -4.05 -12.63
N ARG A 195 3.88 -3.96 -12.51
CA ARG A 195 3.12 -2.72 -12.67
C ARG A 195 2.38 -2.37 -11.39
N VAL A 196 2.46 -1.11 -11.02
CA VAL A 196 1.68 -0.50 -9.94
C VAL A 196 0.45 0.17 -10.52
N PHE A 197 -0.67 0.10 -9.80
CA PHE A 197 -1.95 0.67 -10.23
C PHE A 197 -2.34 1.91 -9.45
N TYR A 198 -1.72 2.11 -8.29
CA TYR A 198 -2.06 3.18 -7.38
C TYR A 198 -1.08 4.35 -7.52
N LYS A 199 -1.51 5.54 -7.12
CA LYS A 199 -0.65 6.71 -7.03
C LYS A 199 0.14 6.67 -5.72
N ASP A 200 1.26 7.39 -5.67
CA ASP A 200 2.01 7.59 -4.44
C ASP A 200 1.15 8.34 -3.42
N GLY A 201 1.07 7.81 -2.19
CA GLY A 201 0.20 8.33 -1.14
C GLY A 201 -1.29 8.00 -1.29
N GLU A 202 -1.68 7.15 -2.24
CA GLU A 202 -3.09 6.79 -2.43
C GLU A 202 -3.60 5.88 -1.32
N ARG A 203 -4.80 6.20 -0.80
CA ARG A 203 -5.54 5.33 0.11
C ARG A 203 -6.31 4.29 -0.69
N VAL A 204 -6.07 3.02 -0.40
CA VAL A 204 -6.67 1.88 -1.09
C VAL A 204 -7.59 1.14 -0.13
N LYS A 205 -8.87 1.05 -0.48
CA LYS A 205 -9.85 0.30 0.30
C LYS A 205 -9.73 -1.19 0.03
N LEU A 206 -10.04 -1.99 1.04
CA LEU A 206 -10.05 -3.44 0.90
C LEU A 206 -11.16 -3.88 -0.07
N SER A 207 -10.81 -4.71 -1.03
CA SER A 207 -11.76 -5.40 -1.91
C SER A 207 -12.03 -6.84 -1.43
N ALA A 208 -13.07 -7.49 -1.97
CA ALA A 208 -13.48 -8.85 -1.59
C ALA A 208 -12.36 -9.92 -1.73
N GLY A 209 -11.38 -9.68 -2.59
CA GLY A 209 -10.26 -10.60 -2.84
C GLY A 209 -8.93 -10.18 -2.22
N GLY A 210 -8.91 -9.18 -1.31
CA GLY A 210 -7.68 -8.53 -0.84
C GLY A 210 -7.26 -7.38 -1.76
N VAL A 211 -6.15 -6.74 -1.42
CA VAL A 211 -5.56 -5.66 -2.23
C VAL A 211 -4.28 -6.16 -2.88
N SER A 212 -4.22 -6.14 -4.20
CA SER A 212 -3.00 -6.42 -4.96
C SER A 212 -2.22 -5.12 -5.13
N LEU A 213 -1.08 -4.99 -4.46
CA LEU A 213 -0.26 -3.77 -4.47
C LEU A 213 0.43 -3.57 -5.82
N LEU A 214 0.75 -4.66 -6.49
CA LEU A 214 1.26 -4.65 -7.86
C LEU A 214 0.91 -5.97 -8.57
N GLN A 215 1.00 -5.98 -9.89
CA GLN A 215 0.77 -7.18 -10.69
C GLN A 215 1.95 -7.43 -11.63
N THR A 216 2.23 -8.71 -11.82
CA THR A 216 3.28 -9.19 -12.69
C THR A 216 2.69 -9.63 -14.01
N PHE A 217 3.27 -9.14 -15.09
CA PHE A 217 2.86 -9.45 -16.47
C PHE A 217 4.04 -10.01 -17.26
N GLU A 218 3.77 -11.00 -18.08
CA GLU A 218 4.69 -11.42 -19.14
C GLU A 218 4.34 -10.71 -20.43
N MET A 219 5.32 -10.10 -21.06
CA MET A 219 5.16 -9.32 -22.28
C MET A 219 6.15 -9.79 -23.33
N SER A 220 5.70 -9.80 -24.60
CA SER A 220 6.59 -9.96 -25.77
C SER A 220 7.49 -8.72 -25.90
N ASN A 221 8.74 -8.96 -26.23
CA ASN A 221 9.71 -7.90 -26.46
C ASN A 221 9.98 -7.74 -27.95
#